data_29728c194b8ac286eedcb4a83c2272ee
#
_entry.id   29728c194b8ac286eedcb4a83c2272ee
#
_cell.length_a   1.000
_cell.length_b   1.000
_cell.length_c   1.000
_cell.angle_alpha   90.00
_cell.angle_beta   90.00
_cell.angle_gamma   90.00
#
_symmetry.space_group_name_H-M   'P 1'
#
loop_
_entity.id
_entity.type
_entity.pdbx_description
1 polymer ?
#
loop_
_entity_poly.entity_id
_entity_poly.type
_entity_poly.pdbx_seq_one_letter_code
_entity_poly.pdbx_strand_id
1 'polypeptide(L)'
;MVAFWKNIISEDMEKLNKEESLVMLPISAIEQHGHHLPVGTDSIILEGLLEKFAKEKEFPGKNVIIGPQLFVGKSNEHMGFAGTMTYTAKTLYDMIDELTECIVKSGFKRLLLTNSHGGNTDLLNLISRDLRIKYGIDVYV
;
A
#
# COMPACT_ATOMS: atom_id res chain seq x y z
N MET A 1 11.53 9.72 10.67
CA MET A 1 10.22 10.42 10.49
C MET A 1 9.21 9.43 9.90
N VAL A 2 7.94 9.51 10.32
CA VAL A 2 6.82 8.82 9.64
C VAL A 2 5.91 9.90 9.06
N ALA A 3 5.60 9.83 7.75
CA ALA A 3 4.79 10.85 7.08
C ALA A 3 3.98 10.25 5.92
N PHE A 4 2.80 10.81 5.66
CA PHE A 4 2.04 10.48 4.46
C PHE A 4 2.65 11.21 3.25
N TRP A 5 2.86 10.50 2.15
CA TRP A 5 3.38 11.03 0.89
C TRP A 5 2.66 12.30 0.44
N LYS A 6 1.32 12.28 0.50
CA LYS A 6 0.45 13.40 0.11
C LYS A 6 0.68 14.70 0.90
N ASN A 7 1.33 14.62 2.06
CA ASN A 7 1.58 15.77 2.94
C ASN A 7 3.02 16.31 2.83
N ILE A 8 3.88 15.66 2.04
CA ILE A 8 5.27 16.08 1.86
C ILE A 8 5.36 16.97 0.62
N ILE A 9 5.86 18.18 0.76
CA ILE A 9 6.11 19.04 -0.39
C ILE A 9 7.30 18.53 -1.22
N SER A 10 7.30 18.82 -2.51
CA SER A 10 8.29 18.26 -3.45
C SER A 10 9.74 18.55 -3.04
N GLU A 11 10.01 19.77 -2.59
CA GLU A 11 11.33 20.18 -2.13
C GLU A 11 11.83 19.36 -0.91
N ASP A 12 10.95 19.03 0.03
CA ASP A 12 11.30 18.19 1.18
C ASP A 12 11.44 16.72 0.77
N MET A 13 10.62 16.28 -0.20
CA MET A 13 10.76 14.95 -0.78
C MET A 13 12.14 14.77 -1.43
N GLU A 14 12.67 15.79 -2.10
CA GLU A 14 14.02 15.75 -2.70
C GLU A 14 15.14 15.59 -1.65
N LYS A 15 14.98 16.20 -0.48
CA LYS A 15 15.97 16.19 0.62
C LYS A 15 16.02 14.88 1.42
N LEU A 16 15.04 14.00 1.26
CA LEU A 16 15.00 12.74 1.99
C LEU A 16 16.18 11.83 1.63
N ASN A 17 16.73 11.14 2.63
CA ASN A 17 17.66 10.04 2.39
C ASN A 17 16.88 8.83 1.85
N LYS A 18 16.81 8.70 0.52
CA LYS A 18 16.05 7.67 -0.17
C LYS A 18 16.57 6.25 0.10
N GLU A 19 17.90 6.11 0.23
CA GLU A 19 18.55 4.83 0.50
C GLU A 19 18.17 4.24 1.86
N GLU A 20 17.90 5.08 2.86
CA GLU A 20 17.51 4.66 4.21
C GLU A 20 16.00 4.73 4.46
N SER A 21 15.24 5.18 3.48
CA SER A 21 13.78 5.32 3.60
C SER A 21 13.04 4.08 3.14
N LEU A 22 11.93 3.77 3.84
CA LEU A 22 10.96 2.76 3.47
C LEU A 22 9.69 3.44 2.96
N VAL A 23 9.20 3.05 1.80
CA VAL A 23 7.85 3.43 1.35
C VAL A 23 6.89 2.31 1.69
N MET A 24 5.78 2.63 2.36
CA MET A 24 4.65 1.72 2.57
C MET A 24 3.60 2.03 1.50
N LEU A 25 3.19 1.03 0.73
CA LEU A 25 2.04 1.12 -0.19
C LEU A 25 0.88 0.34 0.40
N PRO A 26 -0.15 1.01 0.96
CA PRO A 26 -1.27 0.36 1.60
C PRO A 26 -2.27 -0.17 0.57
N ILE A 27 -2.70 -1.43 0.73
CA ILE A 27 -3.67 -2.11 -0.13
C ILE A 27 -4.75 -2.74 0.74
N SER A 28 -6.00 -2.40 0.49
CA SER A 28 -7.16 -2.87 1.24
C SER A 28 -8.24 -3.46 0.32
N ALA A 29 -9.49 -3.50 0.76
CA ALA A 29 -10.63 -3.91 -0.04
C ALA A 29 -11.91 -3.17 0.35
N ILE A 30 -12.88 -3.23 -0.56
CA ILE A 30 -14.27 -2.82 -0.34
C ILE A 30 -15.14 -4.04 -0.61
N GLU A 31 -15.60 -4.70 0.45
CA GLU A 31 -16.37 -5.95 0.32
C GLU A 31 -17.35 -6.15 1.47
N GLN A 32 -18.30 -7.04 1.26
CA GLN A 32 -19.27 -7.41 2.29
C GLN A 32 -18.58 -8.02 3.51
N HIS A 33 -18.92 -7.52 4.70
CA HIS A 33 -18.43 -7.96 6.00
C HIS A 33 -19.57 -8.35 6.97
N GLY A 34 -20.51 -9.17 6.49
CA GLY A 34 -21.69 -9.55 7.25
C GLY A 34 -22.75 -8.44 7.28
N HIS A 35 -23.70 -8.55 8.23
CA HIS A 35 -24.84 -7.63 8.30
C HIS A 35 -24.59 -6.38 9.15
N HIS A 36 -23.50 -6.32 9.89
CA HIS A 36 -23.27 -5.32 10.94
C HIS A 36 -22.00 -4.48 10.73
N LEU A 37 -21.10 -4.87 9.84
CA LEU A 37 -19.89 -4.10 9.53
C LEU A 37 -20.03 -3.41 8.17
N PRO A 38 -19.44 -2.22 7.99
CA PRO A 38 -19.45 -1.52 6.72
C PRO A 38 -18.63 -2.26 5.66
N VAL A 39 -18.97 -2.11 4.39
CA VAL A 39 -18.22 -2.71 3.27
C VAL A 39 -16.77 -2.22 3.18
N GLY A 40 -16.45 -1.09 3.77
CA GLY A 40 -15.09 -0.54 3.84
C GLY A 40 -14.29 -0.99 5.07
N THR A 41 -14.69 -2.05 5.77
CA THR A 41 -14.05 -2.48 7.03
C THR A 41 -12.55 -2.64 6.89
N ASP A 42 -12.06 -3.33 5.87
CA ASP A 42 -10.63 -3.52 5.62
C ASP A 42 -9.89 -2.19 5.44
N SER A 43 -10.49 -1.28 4.69
CA SER A 43 -9.93 0.05 4.44
C SER A 43 -9.91 0.90 5.69
N ILE A 44 -10.99 0.89 6.48
CA ILE A 44 -11.12 1.66 7.72
C ILE A 44 -10.09 1.18 8.77
N ILE A 45 -9.91 -0.14 8.89
CA ILE A 45 -8.93 -0.72 9.80
C ILE A 45 -7.52 -0.27 9.39
N LEU A 46 -7.18 -0.39 8.11
CA LEU A 46 -5.86 -0.02 7.61
C LEU A 46 -5.59 1.47 7.80
N GLU A 47 -6.54 2.34 7.46
CA GLU A 47 -6.43 3.80 7.68
C GLU A 47 -6.17 4.12 9.15
N GLY A 48 -6.95 3.55 10.06
CA GLY A 48 -6.79 3.77 11.50
C GLY A 48 -5.42 3.32 12.03
N LEU A 49 -4.91 2.19 11.53
CA LEU A 49 -3.58 1.70 11.89
C LEU A 49 -2.47 2.63 11.35
N LEU A 50 -2.58 3.08 10.09
CA LEU A 50 -1.62 3.98 9.47
C LEU A 50 -1.61 5.36 10.13
N GLU A 51 -2.78 5.90 10.48
CA GLU A 51 -2.89 7.16 11.24
C GLU A 51 -2.25 7.05 12.63
N LYS A 52 -2.49 5.93 13.33
CA LYS A 52 -1.86 5.68 14.63
C LYS A 52 -0.35 5.57 14.46
N PHE A 53 0.12 4.80 13.49
CA PHE A 53 1.54 4.64 13.18
C PHE A 53 2.21 5.97 12.83
N ALA A 54 1.56 6.83 12.06
CA ALA A 54 2.08 8.16 11.70
C ALA A 54 2.22 9.12 12.90
N LYS A 55 1.52 8.86 14.01
CA LYS A 55 1.65 9.62 15.27
C LYS A 55 2.86 9.19 16.09
N GLU A 56 3.40 8.01 15.85
CA GLU A 56 4.65 7.53 16.45
C GLU A 56 5.81 8.34 15.85
N LYS A 57 6.26 9.37 16.58
CA LYS A 57 7.21 10.38 16.06
C LYS A 57 8.63 9.87 15.83
N GLU A 58 9.00 8.70 16.37
CA GLU A 58 10.39 8.24 16.39
C GLU A 58 10.54 6.84 15.78
N PHE A 59 10.95 6.83 14.52
CA PHE A 59 11.63 5.68 13.94
C PHE A 59 13.12 6.02 13.92
N PRO A 60 13.96 5.51 14.85
CA PRO A 60 15.34 5.95 14.98
C PRO A 60 16.12 5.81 13.67
N GLY A 61 16.58 6.93 13.14
CA GLY A 61 17.48 6.98 11.98
C GLY A 61 16.88 6.67 10.62
N LYS A 62 15.55 6.41 10.49
CA LYS A 62 14.93 6.06 9.20
C LYS A 62 13.68 6.88 8.92
N ASN A 63 13.37 7.04 7.65
CA ASN A 63 12.11 7.62 7.20
C ASN A 63 11.17 6.51 6.74
N VAL A 64 9.91 6.60 7.15
CA VAL A 64 8.82 5.77 6.63
C VAL A 64 7.81 6.68 5.95
N ILE A 65 7.62 6.47 4.66
CA ILE A 65 6.71 7.27 3.84
C ILE A 65 5.51 6.42 3.48
N ILE A 66 4.34 6.83 3.96
CA ILE A 66 3.07 6.15 3.69
C ILE A 66 2.53 6.68 2.36
N GLY A 67 2.54 5.83 1.33
CA GLY A 67 2.03 6.10 0.00
C GLY A 67 0.50 6.20 -0.07
N PRO A 68 -0.06 6.41 -1.27
CA PRO A 68 -1.51 6.42 -1.47
C PRO A 68 -2.09 5.04 -1.19
N GLN A 69 -3.22 4.98 -0.48
CA GLN A 69 -3.93 3.73 -0.23
C GLN A 69 -4.73 3.31 -1.46
N LEU A 70 -4.61 2.05 -1.83
CA LEU A 70 -5.50 1.38 -2.77
C LEU A 70 -6.70 0.81 -1.99
N PHE A 71 -7.83 1.51 -2.06
CA PHE A 71 -9.03 1.16 -1.30
C PHE A 71 -9.76 -0.07 -1.82
N VAL A 72 -9.71 -0.30 -3.13
CA VAL A 72 -10.33 -1.45 -3.78
C VAL A 72 -9.27 -2.51 -4.04
N GLY A 73 -9.51 -3.72 -3.59
CA GLY A 73 -8.64 -4.87 -3.76
C GLY A 73 -9.22 -5.93 -4.69
N LYS A 74 -8.80 -7.16 -4.47
CA LYS A 74 -9.30 -8.34 -5.18
C LYS A 74 -10.26 -9.12 -4.27
N SER A 75 -11.56 -8.89 -4.46
CA SER A 75 -12.68 -9.45 -3.68
C SER A 75 -13.75 -10.09 -4.56
N ASN A 76 -13.36 -10.72 -5.67
CA ASN A 76 -14.29 -11.31 -6.63
C ASN A 76 -15.15 -12.43 -6.04
N GLU A 77 -14.69 -13.09 -5.00
CA GLU A 77 -15.42 -14.10 -4.22
C GLU A 77 -16.65 -13.51 -3.50
N HIS A 78 -16.65 -12.20 -3.22
CA HIS A 78 -17.75 -11.47 -2.58
C HIS A 78 -18.70 -10.76 -3.56
N MET A 79 -18.55 -10.93 -4.87
CA MET A 79 -19.36 -10.22 -5.89
C MET A 79 -20.84 -10.56 -5.87
N GLY A 80 -21.23 -11.65 -5.21
CA GLY A 80 -22.65 -11.99 -4.98
C GLY A 80 -23.34 -11.14 -3.91
N PHE A 81 -22.61 -10.28 -3.20
CA PHE A 81 -23.12 -9.44 -2.11
C PHE A 81 -23.10 -7.97 -2.47
N ALA A 82 -24.14 -7.26 -2.04
CA ALA A 82 -24.29 -5.82 -2.31
C ALA A 82 -23.15 -5.00 -1.68
N GLY A 83 -22.66 -4.01 -2.41
CA GLY A 83 -21.64 -3.06 -1.97
C GLY A 83 -20.20 -3.50 -2.20
N THR A 84 -19.95 -4.73 -2.65
CA THR A 84 -18.60 -5.20 -3.01
C THR A 84 -18.11 -4.50 -4.29
N MET A 85 -16.89 -4.00 -4.25
CA MET A 85 -16.14 -3.48 -5.39
C MET A 85 -14.83 -4.26 -5.51
N THR A 86 -14.48 -4.71 -6.72
CA THR A 86 -13.27 -5.51 -6.92
C THR A 86 -12.57 -5.15 -8.22
N TYR A 87 -11.25 -5.19 -8.20
CA TYR A 87 -10.46 -5.23 -9.42
C TYR A 87 -10.19 -6.68 -9.86
N THR A 88 -9.90 -6.86 -11.14
CA THR A 88 -9.25 -8.08 -11.59
C THR A 88 -7.82 -8.16 -11.03
N ALA A 89 -7.27 -9.38 -10.94
CA ALA A 89 -5.87 -9.53 -10.54
C ALA A 89 -4.93 -8.74 -11.45
N LYS A 90 -5.20 -8.71 -12.77
CA LYS A 90 -4.39 -7.94 -13.73
C LYS A 90 -4.44 -6.43 -13.44
N THR A 91 -5.63 -5.87 -13.24
CA THR A 91 -5.77 -4.43 -12.97
C THR A 91 -5.05 -4.03 -11.68
N LEU A 92 -5.23 -4.80 -10.60
CA LEU A 92 -4.57 -4.51 -9.32
C LEU A 92 -3.04 -4.66 -9.44
N TYR A 93 -2.57 -5.67 -10.20
CA TYR A 93 -1.16 -5.86 -10.51
C TYR A 93 -0.60 -4.63 -11.25
N ASP A 94 -1.24 -4.20 -12.33
CA ASP A 94 -0.80 -3.07 -13.14
C ASP A 94 -0.75 -1.77 -12.30
N MET A 95 -1.76 -1.51 -11.45
CA MET A 95 -1.78 -0.35 -10.56
C MET A 95 -0.61 -0.35 -9.56
N ILE A 96 -0.31 -1.50 -8.94
CA ILE A 96 0.80 -1.63 -7.99
C ILE A 96 2.14 -1.44 -8.73
N ASP A 97 2.27 -2.01 -9.92
CA ASP A 97 3.48 -1.90 -10.74
C ASP A 97 3.74 -0.43 -11.15
N GLU A 98 2.74 0.28 -11.64
CA GLU A 98 2.86 1.70 -12.04
C GLU A 98 3.19 2.61 -10.84
N LEU A 99 2.56 2.40 -9.68
CA LEU A 99 2.91 3.14 -8.47
C LEU A 99 4.33 2.83 -8.00
N THR A 100 4.75 1.57 -8.12
CA THR A 100 6.13 1.18 -7.79
C THR A 100 7.13 1.85 -8.72
N GLU A 101 6.82 1.96 -10.01
CA GLU A 101 7.66 2.70 -10.97
C GLU A 101 7.84 4.17 -10.55
N CYS A 102 6.76 4.82 -10.12
CA CYS A 102 6.82 6.21 -9.61
C CYS A 102 7.69 6.32 -8.35
N ILE A 103 7.57 5.36 -7.43
CA ILE A 103 8.37 5.29 -6.20
C ILE A 103 9.86 5.13 -6.54
N VAL A 104 10.18 4.22 -7.44
CA VAL A 104 11.56 3.96 -7.90
C VAL A 104 12.14 5.18 -8.63
N LYS A 105 11.38 5.82 -9.52
CA LYS A 105 11.79 7.06 -10.21
C LYS A 105 12.03 8.22 -9.23
N SER A 106 11.35 8.21 -8.09
CA SER A 106 11.60 9.16 -7.00
C SER A 106 12.86 8.82 -6.18
N GLY A 107 13.56 7.72 -6.49
CA GLY A 107 14.84 7.33 -5.91
C GLY A 107 14.76 6.35 -4.74
N PHE A 108 13.57 5.90 -4.34
CA PHE A 108 13.42 4.96 -3.22
C PHE A 108 13.82 3.54 -3.62
N LYS A 109 14.38 2.79 -2.65
CA LYS A 109 14.90 1.44 -2.84
C LYS A 109 14.22 0.38 -1.98
N ARG A 110 13.33 0.77 -1.08
CA ARG A 110 12.62 -0.16 -0.20
C ARG A 110 11.12 0.10 -0.22
N LEU A 111 10.36 -0.92 -0.52
CA LEU A 111 8.89 -0.91 -0.61
C LEU A 111 8.30 -1.98 0.31
N LEU A 112 7.31 -1.61 1.11
CA LEU A 112 6.46 -2.53 1.86
C LEU A 112 5.03 -2.46 1.30
N LEU A 113 4.55 -3.56 0.75
CA LEU A 113 3.14 -3.72 0.37
C LEU A 113 2.35 -4.09 1.63
N THR A 114 1.70 -3.10 2.23
CA THR A 114 0.95 -3.30 3.48
C THR A 114 -0.49 -3.71 3.15
N ASN A 115 -0.91 -4.87 3.63
CA ASN A 115 -2.19 -5.47 3.26
C ASN A 115 -3.13 -5.64 4.45
N SER A 116 -4.42 -5.33 4.28
CA SER A 116 -5.49 -5.58 5.25
C SER A 116 -6.58 -6.53 4.75
N HIS A 117 -6.42 -7.15 3.56
CA HIS A 117 -7.42 -8.02 2.97
C HIS A 117 -6.83 -9.36 2.51
N GLY A 118 -7.40 -10.47 2.97
CA GLY A 118 -6.92 -11.81 2.66
C GLY A 118 -6.87 -12.14 1.16
N GLY A 119 -7.87 -11.70 0.39
CA GLY A 119 -7.97 -11.93 -1.06
C GLY A 119 -6.85 -11.32 -1.91
N ASN A 120 -6.09 -10.36 -1.35
CA ASN A 120 -4.93 -9.76 -2.01
C ASN A 120 -3.65 -10.60 -1.87
N THR A 121 -3.56 -11.47 -0.86
CA THR A 121 -2.31 -12.08 -0.39
C THR A 121 -1.51 -12.78 -1.48
N ASP A 122 -2.14 -13.65 -2.27
CA ASP A 122 -1.46 -14.41 -3.31
C ASP A 122 -0.92 -13.50 -4.41
N LEU A 123 -1.69 -12.49 -4.80
CA LEU A 123 -1.27 -11.50 -5.79
C LEU A 123 -0.07 -10.69 -5.26
N LEU A 124 -0.11 -10.25 -4.01
CA LEU A 124 0.96 -9.45 -3.42
C LEU A 124 2.26 -10.25 -3.30
N ASN A 125 2.19 -11.53 -2.94
CA ASN A 125 3.34 -12.43 -2.93
C ASN A 125 3.95 -12.62 -4.32
N LEU A 126 3.10 -12.79 -5.34
CA LEU A 126 3.55 -12.90 -6.73
C LEU A 126 4.25 -11.62 -7.19
N ILE A 127 3.53 -10.48 -7.12
CA ILE A 127 4.02 -9.20 -7.63
C ILE A 127 5.27 -8.72 -6.88
N SER A 128 5.38 -8.97 -5.57
CA SER A 128 6.56 -8.56 -4.81
C SER A 128 7.86 -9.14 -5.37
N ARG A 129 7.80 -10.37 -5.87
CA ARG A 129 8.93 -11.03 -6.55
C ARG A 129 9.24 -10.38 -7.89
N ASP A 130 8.21 -10.11 -8.70
CA ASP A 130 8.36 -9.50 -10.02
C ASP A 130 8.92 -8.08 -9.92
N LEU A 131 8.44 -7.29 -8.95
CA LEU A 131 8.93 -5.93 -8.69
C LEU A 131 10.40 -5.91 -8.27
N ARG A 132 10.83 -6.85 -7.42
CA ARG A 132 12.27 -6.99 -7.07
C ARG A 132 13.13 -7.22 -8.30
N ILE A 133 12.68 -8.11 -9.19
CA ILE A 133 13.42 -8.44 -10.42
C ILE A 133 13.41 -7.26 -11.39
N LYS A 134 12.25 -6.66 -11.61
CA LYS A 134 12.05 -5.59 -12.60
C LYS A 134 12.79 -4.31 -12.23
N TYR A 135 12.75 -3.91 -10.95
CA TYR A 135 13.24 -2.61 -10.50
C TYR A 135 14.54 -2.67 -9.69
N GLY A 136 15.00 -3.84 -9.29
CA GLY A 136 16.23 -3.99 -8.49
C GLY A 136 16.12 -3.34 -7.11
N ILE A 137 14.95 -3.41 -6.46
CA ILE A 137 14.66 -2.85 -5.15
C ILE A 137 14.27 -3.92 -4.14
N ASP A 138 14.33 -3.61 -2.85
CA ASP A 138 13.80 -4.47 -1.81
C ASP A 138 12.28 -4.31 -1.73
N VAL A 139 11.53 -5.41 -1.84
CA VAL A 139 10.07 -5.43 -1.71
C VAL A 139 9.67 -6.46 -0.66
N TYR A 140 8.88 -6.00 0.31
CA TYR A 140 8.31 -6.78 1.41
C TYR A 140 6.79 -6.83 1.32
N VAL A 141 6.17 -7.88 1.89
CA VAL A 141 4.71 -8.04 2.02
C VAL A 141 4.38 -8.34 3.46
#